data_620250943f7546917ff91d4938e1ec2c
#
_entry.id   620250943f7546917ff91d4938e1ec2c
#
_cell.length_a   1.000
_cell.length_b   1.000
_cell.length_c   1.000
_cell.angle_alpha   90.00
_cell.angle_beta   90.00
_cell.angle_gamma   90.00
#
_symmetry.space_group_name_H-M   'P 1'
#
loop_
_entity.id
_entity.type
_entity.pdbx_description
1 polymer ?
#
loop_
_entity_poly.entity_id
_entity_poly.type
_entity_poly.pdbx_seq_one_letter_code
_entity_poly.pdbx_strand_id
1 'polypeptide(L)'
;MKHSEVITNKIIELKKAGCKSRYIANLLCVSKSSVNYVFNRHMKTQVQTQEGPKVLFFDLETSAALVYCFGRHKQYLNQDSIKIEGGKLLCSGYRWMNEKKSTVLYNKAEVKAHSDYAVCLAMWDLFHQADIVVAHNLKGFDFKMLEVRCLANGLPPLPTVQLIDTLDIARKKFRFPSNKLDSLAAYLNIGRKVTHSGISLWVNVQEGDEKALSDMIEYCEGDVDLLYDVFMELRGRGLVSGVNFANYYEDNTPRCKSCGSDKLSYTGRTVTTPTGAFSEVQCGECGSLQRTKTNKLSKEKRASLMAAPKAAS
;
A
#
# COMPACT_ATOMS: atom_id res chain seq x y z
N MET A 1 -24.87 -24.52 13.09
CA MET A 1 -24.16 -25.51 13.93
C MET A 1 -23.01 -24.78 14.62
N LYS A 2 -22.94 -24.85 15.96
CA LYS A 2 -21.78 -24.32 16.73
C LYS A 2 -20.71 -25.43 16.69
N HIS A 3 -19.60 -25.17 16.03
CA HIS A 3 -18.40 -26.01 16.15
C HIS A 3 -17.75 -25.79 17.49
N SER A 4 -17.02 -26.80 18.03
CA SER A 4 -16.24 -26.61 19.23
C SER A 4 -15.18 -25.50 19.01
N GLU A 5 -14.79 -24.84 20.07
CA GLU A 5 -13.77 -23.77 20.02
C GLU A 5 -12.46 -24.27 19.42
N VAL A 6 -12.10 -25.53 19.70
CA VAL A 6 -10.91 -26.19 19.14
C VAL A 6 -10.98 -26.29 17.60
N ILE A 7 -12.11 -26.73 17.04
CA ILE A 7 -12.30 -26.82 15.58
C ILE A 7 -12.30 -25.42 14.96
N THR A 8 -12.94 -24.45 15.60
CA THR A 8 -12.98 -23.06 15.16
C THR A 8 -11.57 -22.48 15.06
N ASN A 9 -10.76 -22.62 16.11
CA ASN A 9 -9.38 -22.12 16.15
C ASN A 9 -8.50 -22.82 15.08
N LYS A 10 -8.66 -24.13 14.89
CA LYS A 10 -7.91 -24.87 13.90
C LYS A 10 -8.28 -24.48 12.45
N ILE A 11 -9.55 -24.20 12.17
CA ILE A 11 -9.99 -23.65 10.88
C ILE A 11 -9.30 -22.31 10.61
N ILE A 12 -9.26 -21.43 11.61
CA ILE A 12 -8.65 -20.10 11.49
C ILE A 12 -7.15 -20.21 11.24
N GLU A 13 -6.44 -21.04 12.00
CA GLU A 13 -5.01 -21.32 11.86
C GLU A 13 -4.68 -21.81 10.43
N LEU A 14 -5.37 -22.88 9.99
CA LEU A 14 -5.13 -23.47 8.68
C LEU A 14 -5.49 -22.53 7.52
N LYS A 15 -6.51 -21.70 7.71
CA LYS A 15 -6.86 -20.68 6.71
C LYS A 15 -5.81 -19.57 6.64
N LYS A 16 -5.29 -19.12 7.79
CA LYS A 16 -4.17 -18.16 7.85
C LYS A 16 -2.90 -18.76 7.25
N ALA A 17 -2.68 -20.05 7.36
CA ALA A 17 -1.59 -20.78 6.71
C ALA A 17 -1.82 -21.03 5.20
N GLY A 18 -2.84 -20.40 4.57
CA GLY A 18 -3.10 -20.51 3.13
C GLY A 18 -3.80 -21.78 2.66
N CYS A 19 -4.23 -22.66 3.57
CA CYS A 19 -4.88 -23.91 3.20
C CYS A 19 -6.22 -23.69 2.50
N LYS A 20 -6.48 -24.44 1.42
CA LYS A 20 -7.76 -24.39 0.69
C LYS A 20 -8.89 -24.89 1.56
N SER A 21 -10.05 -24.21 1.51
CA SER A 21 -11.25 -24.57 2.33
C SER A 21 -11.69 -26.02 2.16
N ARG A 22 -11.51 -26.62 0.97
CA ARG A 22 -11.84 -28.03 0.72
C ARG A 22 -10.90 -28.99 1.48
N TYR A 23 -9.60 -28.66 1.54
CA TYR A 23 -8.61 -29.42 2.31
C TYR A 23 -8.94 -29.39 3.80
N ILE A 24 -9.19 -28.18 4.35
CA ILE A 24 -9.55 -27.99 5.77
C ILE A 24 -10.86 -28.73 6.09
N ALA A 25 -11.85 -28.66 5.22
CA ALA A 25 -13.12 -29.37 5.37
C ALA A 25 -12.93 -30.88 5.52
N ASN A 26 -12.10 -31.48 4.66
CA ASN A 26 -11.77 -32.89 4.71
C ASN A 26 -10.96 -33.26 5.96
N LEU A 27 -9.94 -32.45 6.29
CA LEU A 27 -9.06 -32.70 7.43
C LEU A 27 -9.81 -32.67 8.77
N LEU A 28 -10.75 -31.73 8.92
CA LEU A 28 -11.49 -31.51 10.18
C LEU A 28 -12.89 -32.14 10.16
N CYS A 29 -13.23 -32.90 9.12
CA CYS A 29 -14.55 -33.54 8.94
C CYS A 29 -15.72 -32.55 9.08
N VAL A 30 -15.58 -31.34 8.51
CA VAL A 30 -16.62 -30.31 8.48
C VAL A 30 -16.98 -29.93 7.06
N SER A 31 -18.11 -29.25 6.83
CA SER A 31 -18.46 -28.79 5.49
C SER A 31 -17.58 -27.61 5.03
N LYS A 32 -17.34 -27.50 3.72
CA LYS A 32 -16.64 -26.34 3.11
C LYS A 32 -17.35 -25.02 3.45
N SER A 33 -18.67 -25.02 3.51
CA SER A 33 -19.48 -23.86 3.90
C SER A 33 -19.23 -23.47 5.36
N SER A 34 -19.09 -24.45 6.26
CA SER A 34 -18.72 -24.23 7.66
C SER A 34 -17.33 -23.60 7.79
N VAL A 35 -16.35 -24.11 7.04
CA VAL A 35 -14.98 -23.52 7.02
C VAL A 35 -15.03 -22.05 6.58
N ASN A 36 -15.71 -21.75 5.50
CA ASN A 36 -15.84 -20.37 4.99
C ASN A 36 -16.63 -19.48 5.97
N TYR A 37 -17.72 -20.02 6.57
CA TYR A 37 -18.50 -19.27 7.56
C TYR A 37 -17.69 -18.90 8.79
N VAL A 38 -16.97 -19.88 9.36
CA VAL A 38 -16.12 -19.67 10.55
C VAL A 38 -15.03 -18.64 10.26
N PHE A 39 -14.32 -18.80 9.14
CA PHE A 39 -13.25 -17.87 8.77
C PHE A 39 -13.77 -16.47 8.49
N ASN A 40 -14.83 -16.34 7.69
CA ASN A 40 -15.43 -15.03 7.40
C ASN A 40 -16.02 -14.36 8.64
N ARG A 41 -16.58 -15.16 9.56
CA ARG A 41 -17.05 -14.64 10.84
C ARG A 41 -15.89 -14.19 11.72
N HIS A 42 -14.80 -14.96 11.78
CA HIS A 42 -13.58 -14.56 12.51
C HIS A 42 -13.00 -13.27 11.94
N MET A 43 -12.90 -13.16 10.64
CA MET A 43 -12.45 -11.93 9.97
C MET A 43 -13.38 -10.74 10.26
N LYS A 44 -14.70 -10.96 10.32
CA LYS A 44 -15.68 -9.93 10.71
C LYS A 44 -15.62 -9.57 12.20
N THR A 45 -15.32 -10.54 13.09
CA THR A 45 -15.25 -10.31 14.56
C THR A 45 -13.92 -9.68 14.98
N GLN A 46 -12.88 -9.77 14.13
CA GLN A 46 -11.65 -8.99 14.29
C GLN A 46 -11.79 -7.55 13.79
N VAL A 47 -12.88 -7.18 13.14
CA VAL A 47 -13.32 -5.80 13.00
C VAL A 47 -13.80 -5.33 14.38
N GLN A 48 -12.85 -5.09 15.28
CA GLN A 48 -13.08 -4.15 16.39
C GLN A 48 -13.57 -2.86 15.74
N THR A 49 -14.45 -2.14 16.40
CA THR A 49 -14.89 -0.78 16.05
C THR A 49 -13.69 0.06 15.64
N GLN A 50 -13.40 0.04 14.35
CA GLN A 50 -12.16 0.60 13.83
C GLN A 50 -12.44 2.08 13.64
N GLU A 51 -11.81 2.91 14.44
CA GLU A 51 -11.81 4.36 14.26
C GLU A 51 -11.00 4.75 13.01
N GLY A 52 -11.44 4.30 11.84
CA GLY A 52 -10.86 4.62 10.55
C GLY A 52 -10.09 3.48 9.86
N PRO A 53 -9.51 3.73 8.67
CA PRO A 53 -8.83 2.71 7.88
C PRO A 53 -7.48 2.32 8.46
N LYS A 54 -7.12 1.05 8.34
CA LYS A 54 -5.75 0.55 8.53
C LYS A 54 -4.92 0.90 7.30
N VAL A 55 -4.02 1.85 7.45
CA VAL A 55 -3.17 2.33 6.35
C VAL A 55 -1.76 1.80 6.53
N LEU A 56 -1.28 1.04 5.56
CA LEU A 56 0.05 0.45 5.50
C LEU A 56 0.94 1.25 4.54
N PHE A 57 2.07 1.72 5.01
CA PHE A 57 3.17 2.24 4.20
C PHE A 57 4.20 1.14 4.03
N PHE A 58 4.78 0.99 2.84
CA PHE A 58 5.84 0.00 2.63
C PHE A 58 6.74 0.38 1.45
N ASP A 59 7.91 -0.25 1.42
CA ASP A 59 8.90 -0.19 0.35
C ASP A 59 9.60 -1.55 0.22
N LEU A 60 10.03 -1.91 -0.99
CA LEU A 60 10.65 -3.21 -1.29
C LEU A 60 12.08 -3.02 -1.75
N GLU A 61 13.00 -3.79 -1.18
CA GLU A 61 14.37 -3.93 -1.67
C GLU A 61 14.54 -5.28 -2.36
N THR A 62 14.98 -5.24 -3.62
CA THR A 62 15.07 -6.44 -4.45
C THR A 62 16.50 -6.78 -4.84
N SER A 63 16.76 -8.06 -5.01
CA SER A 63 18.07 -8.57 -5.43
C SER A 63 18.45 -8.10 -6.84
N ALA A 64 19.72 -7.78 -7.05
CA ALA A 64 20.28 -7.56 -8.37
C ALA A 64 20.44 -8.88 -9.12
N ALA A 65 20.35 -8.85 -10.45
CA ALA A 65 20.75 -9.97 -11.29
C ALA A 65 22.28 -10.04 -11.41
N LEU A 66 22.83 -11.25 -11.43
CA LEU A 66 24.23 -11.48 -11.80
C LEU A 66 24.31 -11.90 -13.25
N VAL A 67 25.03 -11.10 -14.06
CA VAL A 67 25.09 -11.31 -15.51
C VAL A 67 26.53 -11.32 -16.01
N TYR A 68 26.79 -12.08 -17.08
CA TYR A 68 28.02 -12.01 -17.85
C TYR A 68 27.81 -11.07 -19.05
N CYS A 69 28.72 -10.13 -19.24
CA CYS A 69 28.68 -9.23 -20.39
C CYS A 69 30.09 -8.94 -20.94
N PHE A 70 30.21 -8.72 -22.25
CA PHE A 70 31.49 -8.49 -22.92
C PHE A 70 31.91 -7.01 -22.96
N GLY A 71 31.08 -6.07 -22.50
CA GLY A 71 31.36 -4.64 -22.58
C GLY A 71 30.76 -3.84 -21.44
N ARG A 72 31.13 -2.53 -21.38
CA ARG A 72 30.73 -1.61 -20.30
C ARG A 72 29.61 -0.63 -20.72
N HIS A 73 29.27 -0.56 -22.00
CA HIS A 73 28.26 0.36 -22.52
C HIS A 73 26.88 -0.32 -22.60
N LYS A 74 25.84 0.43 -22.96
CA LYS A 74 24.47 -0.07 -23.10
C LYS A 74 24.44 -1.41 -23.81
N GLN A 75 24.03 -2.46 -23.10
CA GLN A 75 23.91 -3.80 -23.64
C GLN A 75 22.50 -4.33 -23.42
N TYR A 76 22.02 -5.08 -24.40
CA TYR A 76 20.83 -5.91 -24.24
C TYR A 76 21.27 -7.21 -23.56
N LEU A 77 20.70 -7.50 -22.39
CA LEU A 77 20.96 -8.74 -21.67
C LEU A 77 20.07 -9.83 -22.28
N ASN A 78 20.70 -10.84 -22.84
CA ASN A 78 20.00 -12.07 -23.23
C ASN A 78 19.85 -12.98 -22.03
N GLN A 79 18.84 -13.84 -22.03
CA GLN A 79 18.59 -14.77 -20.94
C GLN A 79 19.80 -15.68 -20.64
N ASP A 80 20.52 -16.10 -21.67
CA ASP A 80 21.73 -16.92 -21.56
C ASP A 80 22.91 -16.22 -20.85
N SER A 81 22.88 -14.88 -20.78
CA SER A 81 23.90 -14.09 -20.07
C SER A 81 23.61 -13.95 -18.57
N ILE A 82 22.41 -14.31 -18.12
CA ILE A 82 21.99 -14.18 -16.72
C ILE A 82 22.45 -15.44 -15.97
N LYS A 83 23.37 -15.27 -15.03
CA LYS A 83 23.84 -16.35 -14.15
C LYS A 83 22.90 -16.56 -12.96
N ILE A 84 22.44 -15.46 -12.35
CA ILE A 84 21.50 -15.46 -11.24
C ILE A 84 20.42 -14.44 -11.54
N GLU A 85 19.16 -14.87 -11.56
CA GLU A 85 18.01 -13.99 -11.76
C GLU A 85 17.84 -13.07 -10.55
N GLY A 86 17.58 -11.78 -10.83
CA GLY A 86 17.28 -10.78 -9.83
C GLY A 86 15.81 -10.72 -9.43
N GLY A 87 15.46 -9.68 -8.68
CA GLY A 87 14.06 -9.37 -8.36
C GLY A 87 13.47 -10.16 -7.19
N LYS A 88 14.26 -10.96 -6.46
CA LYS A 88 13.82 -11.54 -5.18
C LYS A 88 13.87 -10.49 -4.09
N LEU A 89 12.97 -10.56 -3.11
CA LEU A 89 12.96 -9.62 -1.99
C LEU A 89 14.15 -9.91 -1.06
N LEU A 90 14.98 -8.91 -0.85
CA LEU A 90 16.04 -8.93 0.16
C LEU A 90 15.46 -8.54 1.53
N CYS A 91 14.66 -7.50 1.54
CA CYS A 91 13.90 -7.06 2.69
C CYS A 91 12.70 -6.21 2.24
N SER A 92 11.80 -5.90 3.17
CA SER A 92 10.72 -4.95 2.98
C SER A 92 10.53 -4.13 4.24
N GLY A 93 10.60 -2.81 4.11
CA GLY A 93 10.19 -1.89 5.17
C GLY A 93 8.68 -1.70 5.17
N TYR A 94 8.10 -1.58 6.36
CA TYR A 94 6.70 -1.21 6.50
C TYR A 94 6.45 -0.36 7.74
N ARG A 95 5.34 0.40 7.74
CA ARG A 95 4.86 1.20 8.85
C ARG A 95 3.35 1.34 8.79
N TRP A 96 2.66 1.12 9.90
CA TRP A 96 1.25 1.50 9.99
C TRP A 96 1.10 3.00 10.28
N MET A 97 0.02 3.62 9.80
CA MET A 97 -0.20 5.07 9.93
C MET A 97 -0.14 5.59 11.37
N ASN A 98 -0.52 4.78 12.33
CA ASN A 98 -0.56 5.11 13.77
C ASN A 98 0.71 4.67 14.52
N GLU A 99 1.67 4.06 13.86
CA GLU A 99 2.97 3.74 14.44
C GLU A 99 3.95 4.91 14.31
N LYS A 100 4.91 4.96 15.22
CA LYS A 100 5.89 6.07 15.25
C LYS A 100 7.10 5.83 14.36
N LYS A 101 7.42 4.56 14.10
CA LYS A 101 8.60 4.14 13.33
C LYS A 101 8.24 3.00 12.40
N SER A 102 9.02 2.86 11.35
CA SER A 102 8.99 1.73 10.44
C SER A 102 9.63 0.48 11.06
N THR A 103 9.33 -0.66 10.47
CA THR A 103 9.91 -1.97 10.80
C THR A 103 10.34 -2.63 9.50
N VAL A 104 11.46 -3.37 9.52
CA VAL A 104 11.94 -4.09 8.33
C VAL A 104 11.79 -5.58 8.53
N LEU A 105 11.19 -6.21 7.52
CA LEU A 105 11.07 -7.65 7.36
C LEU A 105 12.26 -8.16 6.54
N TYR A 106 13.00 -9.11 7.06
CA TYR A 106 14.08 -9.79 6.35
C TYR A 106 14.29 -11.20 6.89
N ASN A 107 14.92 -12.06 6.08
CA ASN A 107 15.35 -13.38 6.52
C ASN A 107 16.76 -13.67 5.99
N LYS A 108 17.75 -13.55 6.88
CA LYS A 108 19.17 -13.73 6.54
C LYS A 108 19.49 -15.10 5.92
N ALA A 109 18.86 -16.17 6.40
CA ALA A 109 19.08 -17.50 5.89
C ALA A 109 18.51 -17.65 4.47
N GLU A 110 17.35 -17.05 4.19
CA GLU A 110 16.74 -17.06 2.87
C GLU A 110 17.50 -16.22 1.86
N VAL A 111 18.02 -15.04 2.25
CA VAL A 111 18.87 -14.24 1.37
C VAL A 111 20.07 -15.03 0.88
N LYS A 112 20.76 -15.75 1.79
CA LYS A 112 21.89 -16.65 1.44
C LYS A 112 21.46 -17.83 0.56
N ALA A 113 20.25 -18.34 0.74
CA ALA A 113 19.68 -19.41 -0.07
C ALA A 113 19.03 -18.92 -1.38
N HIS A 114 19.14 -17.65 -1.71
CA HIS A 114 18.42 -17.01 -2.81
C HIS A 114 16.91 -17.30 -2.80
N SER A 115 16.30 -17.26 -1.61
CA SER A 115 14.86 -17.37 -1.37
C SER A 115 14.32 -16.07 -0.79
N ASP A 116 13.02 -15.86 -0.84
CA ASP A 116 12.33 -14.71 -0.25
C ASP A 116 10.92 -15.07 0.29
N TYR A 117 10.68 -16.36 0.49
CA TYR A 117 9.38 -16.87 0.90
C TYR A 117 8.86 -16.24 2.20
N ALA A 118 9.72 -16.14 3.23
CA ALA A 118 9.30 -15.59 4.53
C ALA A 118 8.93 -14.11 4.45
N VAL A 119 9.69 -13.31 3.69
CA VAL A 119 9.40 -11.88 3.48
C VAL A 119 8.13 -11.73 2.67
N CYS A 120 7.95 -12.51 1.60
CA CYS A 120 6.72 -12.52 0.79
C CYS A 120 5.50 -12.89 1.63
N LEU A 121 5.59 -13.94 2.46
CA LEU A 121 4.48 -14.38 3.31
C LEU A 121 4.12 -13.32 4.35
N ALA A 122 5.10 -12.70 4.99
CA ALA A 122 4.87 -11.64 5.96
C ALA A 122 4.21 -10.40 5.31
N MET A 123 4.67 -10.00 4.12
CA MET A 123 4.04 -8.91 3.36
C MET A 123 2.63 -9.27 2.91
N TRP A 124 2.41 -10.50 2.46
CA TRP A 124 1.09 -11.01 2.12
C TRP A 124 0.11 -10.92 3.30
N ASP A 125 0.55 -11.29 4.50
CA ASP A 125 -0.22 -11.16 5.74
C ASP A 125 -0.53 -9.69 6.10
N LEU A 126 0.43 -8.78 5.92
CA LEU A 126 0.23 -7.34 6.14
C LEU A 126 -0.81 -6.77 5.19
N PHE A 127 -0.77 -7.16 3.91
CA PHE A 127 -1.78 -6.73 2.92
C PHE A 127 -3.18 -7.22 3.27
N HIS A 128 -3.32 -8.41 3.87
CA HIS A 128 -4.61 -8.92 4.33
C HIS A 128 -5.18 -8.17 5.55
N GLN A 129 -4.33 -7.44 6.26
CA GLN A 129 -4.72 -6.61 7.39
C GLN A 129 -5.00 -5.16 6.97
N ALA A 130 -4.48 -4.72 5.82
CA ALA A 130 -4.58 -3.35 5.35
C ALA A 130 -5.89 -3.07 4.62
N ASP A 131 -6.45 -1.89 4.82
CA ASP A 131 -7.54 -1.33 4.02
C ASP A 131 -7.00 -0.46 2.87
N ILE A 132 -5.92 0.26 3.17
CA ILE A 132 -5.24 1.18 2.25
C ILE A 132 -3.76 0.91 2.31
N VAL A 133 -3.12 0.87 1.15
CA VAL A 133 -1.67 0.69 1.02
C VAL A 133 -1.07 1.90 0.32
N VAL A 134 0.04 2.40 0.85
CA VAL A 134 0.75 3.58 0.36
C VAL A 134 2.20 3.22 0.04
N ALA A 135 2.66 3.54 -1.18
CA ALA A 135 4.08 3.49 -1.53
C ALA A 135 4.43 4.57 -2.58
N HIS A 136 5.69 4.70 -2.91
CA HIS A 136 6.15 5.63 -3.95
C HIS A 136 6.48 4.87 -5.24
N ASN A 137 5.74 5.12 -6.31
CA ASN A 137 5.72 4.32 -7.54
C ASN A 137 5.07 2.93 -7.35
N LEU A 138 4.16 2.85 -6.43
CA LEU A 138 3.45 1.63 -6.02
C LEU A 138 2.92 0.81 -7.19
N LYS A 139 2.19 1.45 -8.09
CA LYS A 139 1.55 0.80 -9.24
C LYS A 139 2.54 0.42 -10.34
N GLY A 140 3.66 1.13 -10.41
CA GLY A 140 4.71 0.90 -11.40
C GLY A 140 5.67 -0.22 -11.00
N PHE A 141 5.92 -0.38 -9.69
CA PHE A 141 6.94 -1.28 -9.19
C PHE A 141 6.44 -2.17 -8.03
N ASP A 142 6.31 -1.64 -6.82
CA ASP A 142 6.20 -2.44 -5.60
C ASP A 142 5.05 -3.43 -5.61
N PHE A 143 3.84 -2.99 -5.99
CA PHE A 143 2.67 -3.86 -6.01
C PHE A 143 2.84 -5.02 -7.00
N LYS A 144 3.32 -4.72 -8.20
CA LYS A 144 3.53 -5.74 -9.24
C LYS A 144 4.67 -6.69 -8.88
N MET A 145 5.73 -6.16 -8.26
CA MET A 145 6.85 -6.96 -7.80
C MET A 145 6.39 -7.95 -6.72
N LEU A 146 5.66 -7.47 -5.72
CA LEU A 146 5.14 -8.33 -4.66
C LEU A 146 4.16 -9.39 -5.21
N GLU A 147 3.27 -9.05 -6.16
CA GLU A 147 2.38 -10.03 -6.83
C GLU A 147 3.18 -11.12 -7.55
N VAL A 148 4.22 -10.75 -8.30
CA VAL A 148 5.10 -11.72 -8.98
C VAL A 148 5.80 -12.61 -7.97
N ARG A 149 6.28 -12.05 -6.85
CA ARG A 149 6.95 -12.85 -5.82
C ARG A 149 5.98 -13.77 -5.06
N CYS A 150 4.78 -13.30 -4.77
CA CYS A 150 3.71 -14.15 -4.21
C CYS A 150 3.39 -15.32 -5.15
N LEU A 151 3.22 -15.05 -6.44
CA LEU A 151 2.97 -16.08 -7.45
C LEU A 151 4.11 -17.10 -7.52
N ALA A 152 5.36 -16.63 -7.60
CA ALA A 152 6.55 -17.47 -7.68
C ALA A 152 6.75 -18.35 -6.44
N ASN A 153 6.32 -17.88 -5.28
CA ASN A 153 6.36 -18.60 -4.00
C ASN A 153 5.09 -19.46 -3.74
N GLY A 154 4.16 -19.55 -4.70
CA GLY A 154 2.94 -20.34 -4.55
C GLY A 154 1.91 -19.76 -3.57
N LEU A 155 2.06 -18.50 -3.18
CA LEU A 155 1.09 -17.79 -2.36
C LEU A 155 -0.15 -17.40 -3.18
N PRO A 156 -1.33 -17.29 -2.55
CA PRO A 156 -2.51 -16.75 -3.23
C PRO A 156 -2.29 -15.28 -3.65
N PRO A 157 -3.10 -14.76 -4.61
CA PRO A 157 -3.06 -13.35 -4.97
C PRO A 157 -3.24 -12.44 -3.76
N LEU A 158 -2.65 -11.25 -3.82
CA LEU A 158 -2.88 -10.20 -2.83
C LEU A 158 -4.37 -9.84 -2.76
N PRO A 159 -4.87 -9.45 -1.59
CA PRO A 159 -6.25 -9.02 -1.46
C PRO A 159 -6.50 -7.71 -2.20
N THR A 160 -7.74 -7.46 -2.59
CA THR A 160 -8.14 -6.17 -3.14
C THR A 160 -8.11 -5.10 -2.04
N VAL A 161 -7.13 -4.21 -2.10
CA VAL A 161 -6.94 -3.07 -1.19
C VAL A 161 -6.98 -1.76 -1.98
N GLN A 162 -7.22 -0.65 -1.28
CA GLN A 162 -7.11 0.67 -1.92
C GLN A 162 -5.64 1.10 -2.01
N LEU A 163 -5.22 1.53 -3.19
CA LEU A 163 -3.85 1.90 -3.46
C LEU A 163 -3.68 3.42 -3.55
N ILE A 164 -2.76 3.96 -2.78
CA ILE A 164 -2.32 5.37 -2.87
C ILE A 164 -0.86 5.39 -3.30
N ASP A 165 -0.61 5.95 -4.47
CA ASP A 165 0.74 6.15 -5.02
C ASP A 165 1.14 7.61 -4.86
N THR A 166 2.14 7.88 -4.02
CA THR A 166 2.63 9.24 -3.79
C THR A 166 3.28 9.85 -5.02
N LEU A 167 3.84 9.04 -5.93
CA LEU A 167 4.34 9.49 -7.23
C LEU A 167 3.19 10.00 -8.12
N ASP A 168 2.04 9.31 -8.12
CA ASP A 168 0.83 9.75 -8.83
C ASP A 168 0.34 11.10 -8.31
N ILE A 169 0.36 11.30 -6.98
CA ILE A 169 -0.01 12.58 -6.36
C ILE A 169 0.95 13.68 -6.82
N ALA A 170 2.26 13.42 -6.72
CA ALA A 170 3.29 14.38 -7.14
C ALA A 170 3.12 14.79 -8.60
N ARG A 171 2.96 13.84 -9.51
CA ARG A 171 2.82 14.11 -10.96
C ARG A 171 1.53 14.81 -11.34
N LYS A 172 0.41 14.46 -10.71
CA LYS A 172 -0.92 14.96 -11.10
C LYS A 172 -1.30 16.28 -10.43
N LYS A 173 -0.75 16.56 -9.24
CA LYS A 173 -1.12 17.74 -8.47
C LYS A 173 -0.07 18.84 -8.51
N PHE A 174 1.17 18.50 -8.84
CA PHE A 174 2.31 19.41 -8.74
C PHE A 174 3.21 19.33 -9.97
N ARG A 175 4.12 20.28 -10.07
CA ARG A 175 5.19 20.29 -11.04
C ARG A 175 6.52 20.45 -10.33
N PHE A 176 6.94 19.40 -9.64
CA PHE A 176 8.23 19.37 -8.98
C PHE A 176 9.38 19.25 -10.01
N PRO A 177 10.58 19.77 -9.71
CA PRO A 177 11.77 19.58 -10.58
C PRO A 177 12.11 18.11 -10.78
N SER A 178 11.88 17.26 -9.78
CA SER A 178 12.00 15.82 -9.81
C SER A 178 10.93 15.17 -8.94
N ASN A 179 10.39 14.04 -9.40
CA ASN A 179 9.37 13.30 -8.65
C ASN A 179 9.95 12.08 -7.90
N LYS A 180 11.28 11.95 -7.76
CA LYS A 180 11.90 10.94 -6.90
C LYS A 180 11.60 11.25 -5.43
N LEU A 181 11.38 10.23 -4.60
CA LEU A 181 11.04 10.39 -3.18
C LEU A 181 12.03 11.31 -2.45
N ASP A 182 13.35 11.06 -2.59
CA ASP A 182 14.40 11.90 -2.00
C ASP A 182 14.31 13.37 -2.47
N SER A 183 14.05 13.58 -3.75
CA SER A 183 13.93 14.93 -4.31
C SER A 183 12.71 15.68 -3.81
N LEU A 184 11.59 14.98 -3.63
CA LEU A 184 10.36 15.53 -3.05
C LEU A 184 10.60 15.91 -1.58
N ALA A 185 11.17 15.00 -0.79
CA ALA A 185 11.47 15.22 0.62
C ALA A 185 12.40 16.42 0.81
N ALA A 186 13.47 16.50 0.02
CA ALA A 186 14.37 17.63 0.04
C ALA A 186 13.72 18.95 -0.35
N TYR A 187 12.90 18.94 -1.41
CA TYR A 187 12.21 20.16 -1.88
C TYR A 187 11.19 20.67 -0.84
N LEU A 188 10.58 19.76 -0.10
CA LEU A 188 9.61 20.07 0.95
C LEU A 188 10.28 20.32 2.33
N ASN A 189 11.61 20.29 2.42
CA ASN A 189 12.38 20.42 3.66
C ASN A 189 12.00 19.39 4.75
N ILE A 190 11.62 18.18 4.33
CA ILE A 190 11.26 17.06 5.22
C ILE A 190 12.51 16.31 5.65
N GLY A 191 13.44 16.02 4.70
CA GLY A 191 14.63 15.22 4.93
C GLY A 191 15.29 14.75 3.66
N ARG A 192 16.13 13.72 3.79
CA ARG A 192 16.85 13.04 2.72
C ARG A 192 16.88 11.55 2.98
N LYS A 193 17.00 10.76 1.91
CA LYS A 193 17.32 9.34 2.03
C LYS A 193 18.66 9.13 2.73
N VAL A 194 18.79 8.01 3.43
CA VAL A 194 20.08 7.55 3.94
C VAL A 194 21.01 7.29 2.77
N THR A 195 22.27 7.76 2.87
CA THR A 195 23.28 7.54 1.84
C THR A 195 23.80 6.11 1.88
N HIS A 196 24.02 5.49 0.73
CA HIS A 196 24.53 4.12 0.59
C HIS A 196 25.62 4.02 -0.48
N SER A 197 26.34 2.90 -0.50
CA SER A 197 27.47 2.62 -1.40
C SER A 197 27.06 2.27 -2.85
N GLY A 198 25.83 2.58 -3.26
CA GLY A 198 25.31 2.23 -4.59
C GLY A 198 25.00 0.74 -4.70
N ILE A 199 25.12 0.18 -5.90
CA ILE A 199 24.79 -1.23 -6.19
C ILE A 199 25.55 -2.24 -5.30
N SER A 200 26.73 -1.86 -4.81
CA SER A 200 27.54 -2.73 -3.95
C SER A 200 26.83 -3.11 -2.65
N LEU A 201 25.95 -2.24 -2.11
CA LEU A 201 25.15 -2.59 -0.94
C LEU A 201 24.27 -3.82 -1.21
N TRP A 202 23.51 -3.82 -2.32
CA TRP A 202 22.66 -4.95 -2.71
C TRP A 202 23.45 -6.23 -2.97
N VAL A 203 24.59 -6.11 -3.67
CA VAL A 203 25.46 -7.25 -3.97
C VAL A 203 26.03 -7.86 -2.68
N ASN A 204 26.56 -7.04 -1.79
CA ASN A 204 27.15 -7.52 -0.52
C ASN A 204 26.07 -8.17 0.37
N VAL A 205 24.84 -7.63 0.40
CA VAL A 205 23.72 -8.28 1.12
C VAL A 205 23.44 -9.66 0.54
N GLN A 206 23.39 -9.80 -0.80
CA GLN A 206 23.18 -11.08 -1.48
C GLN A 206 24.32 -12.08 -1.20
N GLU A 207 25.54 -11.61 -1.02
CA GLU A 207 26.70 -12.42 -0.65
C GLU A 207 26.74 -12.76 0.85
N GLY A 208 25.82 -12.16 1.63
CA GLY A 208 25.64 -12.48 3.04
C GLY A 208 26.52 -11.67 3.99
N ASP A 209 27.00 -10.51 3.56
CA ASP A 209 27.71 -9.55 4.42
C ASP A 209 26.74 -9.00 5.48
N GLU A 210 27.12 -9.16 6.76
CA GLU A 210 26.27 -8.75 7.89
C GLU A 210 26.20 -7.24 8.06
N LYS A 211 27.29 -6.54 7.78
CA LYS A 211 27.31 -5.09 7.84
C LYS A 211 26.45 -4.50 6.74
N ALA A 212 26.58 -4.99 5.51
CA ALA A 212 25.74 -4.58 4.40
C ALA A 212 24.25 -4.83 4.68
N LEU A 213 23.90 -5.94 5.33
CA LEU A 213 22.53 -6.21 5.75
C LEU A 213 22.04 -5.18 6.79
N SER A 214 22.86 -4.82 7.77
CA SER A 214 22.52 -3.78 8.74
C SER A 214 22.32 -2.43 8.07
N ASP A 215 23.21 -2.04 7.16
CA ASP A 215 23.13 -0.79 6.39
C ASP A 215 21.87 -0.78 5.49
N MET A 216 21.49 -1.93 4.91
CA MET A 216 20.26 -2.08 4.10
C MET A 216 19.00 -1.94 4.96
N ILE A 217 18.99 -2.48 6.17
CA ILE A 217 17.87 -2.35 7.11
C ILE A 217 17.67 -0.87 7.47
N GLU A 218 18.74 -0.16 7.85
CA GLU A 218 18.69 1.27 8.17
C GLU A 218 18.21 2.09 6.97
N TYR A 219 18.70 1.78 5.77
CA TYR A 219 18.26 2.42 4.53
C TYR A 219 16.76 2.21 4.28
N CYS A 220 16.29 0.97 4.37
CA CYS A 220 14.90 0.60 4.13
C CYS A 220 13.93 1.22 5.18
N GLU A 221 14.33 1.28 6.46
CA GLU A 221 13.59 1.99 7.51
C GLU A 221 13.46 3.48 7.19
N GLY A 222 14.57 4.11 6.82
CA GLY A 222 14.61 5.51 6.45
C GLY A 222 13.73 5.86 5.25
N ASP A 223 13.67 4.98 4.26
CA ASP A 223 12.84 5.17 3.07
C ASP A 223 11.35 5.13 3.39
N VAL A 224 10.90 4.21 4.25
CA VAL A 224 9.50 4.12 4.67
C VAL A 224 9.10 5.29 5.56
N ASP A 225 9.96 5.73 6.48
CA ASP A 225 9.69 6.90 7.31
C ASP A 225 9.62 8.17 6.45
N LEU A 226 10.53 8.32 5.48
CA LEU A 226 10.51 9.44 4.53
C LEU A 226 9.25 9.40 3.63
N LEU A 227 8.83 8.22 3.18
CA LEU A 227 7.58 8.02 2.44
C LEU A 227 6.36 8.48 3.25
N TYR A 228 6.32 8.10 4.53
CA TYR A 228 5.25 8.50 5.44
C TYR A 228 5.17 10.03 5.55
N ASP A 229 6.30 10.69 5.81
CA ASP A 229 6.36 12.15 6.00
C ASP A 229 5.98 12.89 4.71
N VAL A 230 6.48 12.45 3.55
CA VAL A 230 6.09 13.01 2.24
C VAL A 230 4.59 12.82 1.99
N PHE A 231 4.01 11.65 2.30
CA PHE A 231 2.58 11.43 2.18
C PHE A 231 1.78 12.38 3.08
N MET A 232 2.21 12.58 4.33
CA MET A 232 1.54 13.47 5.27
C MET A 232 1.45 14.91 4.75
N GLU A 233 2.49 15.41 4.10
CA GLU A 233 2.51 16.73 3.44
C GLU A 233 1.60 16.77 2.18
N LEU A 234 1.67 15.73 1.34
CA LEU A 234 0.94 15.74 0.08
C LEU A 234 -0.57 15.52 0.25
N ARG A 235 -1.01 14.74 1.25
CA ARG A 235 -2.42 14.34 1.42
C ARG A 235 -3.37 15.53 1.57
N GLY A 236 -2.90 16.63 2.19
CA GLY A 236 -3.67 17.86 2.38
C GLY A 236 -4.03 18.56 1.07
N ARG A 237 -3.33 18.31 -0.01
CA ARG A 237 -3.63 18.84 -1.36
C ARG A 237 -4.63 17.97 -2.14
N GLY A 238 -5.13 16.91 -1.51
CA GLY A 238 -6.14 15.99 -2.03
C GLY A 238 -5.54 14.80 -2.75
N LEU A 239 -6.05 13.61 -2.42
CA LEU A 239 -5.68 12.36 -3.05
C LEU A 239 -6.16 12.31 -4.51
N VAL A 240 -5.36 11.74 -5.39
CA VAL A 240 -5.69 11.51 -6.81
C VAL A 240 -6.26 10.13 -7.09
N SER A 241 -6.04 9.18 -6.18
CA SER A 241 -6.76 7.91 -6.13
C SER A 241 -8.20 8.14 -5.73
N GLY A 242 -9.14 7.32 -6.16
CA GLY A 242 -10.55 7.40 -5.76
C GLY A 242 -10.80 7.12 -4.26
N VAL A 243 -9.74 6.99 -3.47
CA VAL A 243 -9.79 6.63 -2.04
C VAL A 243 -10.48 7.73 -1.24
N ASN A 244 -11.36 7.30 -0.35
CA ASN A 244 -12.05 8.15 0.60
C ASN A 244 -11.94 7.53 2.00
N PHE A 245 -11.15 8.13 2.87
CA PHE A 245 -10.94 7.68 4.25
C PHE A 245 -12.24 7.63 5.06
N ALA A 246 -13.21 8.52 4.76
CA ALA A 246 -14.49 8.54 5.45
C ALA A 246 -15.31 7.25 5.25
N ASN A 247 -15.06 6.46 4.21
CA ASN A 247 -15.80 5.22 3.95
C ASN A 247 -15.49 4.09 4.93
N TYR A 248 -14.46 4.25 5.75
CA TYR A 248 -14.02 3.24 6.73
C TYR A 248 -14.53 3.48 8.14
N TYR A 249 -15.36 4.51 8.33
CA TYR A 249 -16.05 4.80 9.59
C TYR A 249 -17.50 4.33 9.49
N GLU A 250 -18.02 3.71 10.53
CA GLU A 250 -19.39 3.18 10.57
C GLU A 250 -20.44 4.27 10.81
N ASP A 251 -20.04 5.39 11.40
CA ASP A 251 -20.93 6.50 11.71
C ASP A 251 -21.28 7.36 10.47
N ASN A 252 -22.27 8.22 10.60
CA ASN A 252 -22.68 9.16 9.56
C ASN A 252 -22.07 10.56 9.73
N THR A 253 -21.07 10.72 10.58
CA THR A 253 -20.41 12.00 10.80
C THR A 253 -19.69 12.44 9.52
N PRO A 254 -19.90 13.69 9.06
CA PRO A 254 -19.14 14.22 7.94
C PRO A 254 -17.65 14.20 8.22
N ARG A 255 -16.87 13.53 7.38
CA ARG A 255 -15.43 13.36 7.56
C ARG A 255 -14.65 13.74 6.33
N CYS A 256 -13.40 14.15 6.55
CA CYS A 256 -12.46 14.46 5.49
C CYS A 256 -12.12 13.21 4.67
N LYS A 257 -12.29 13.30 3.35
CA LYS A 257 -11.97 12.17 2.46
C LYS A 257 -10.48 11.81 2.43
N SER A 258 -9.60 12.78 2.77
CA SER A 258 -8.13 12.60 2.69
C SER A 258 -7.48 12.08 3.97
N CYS A 259 -8.14 12.23 5.14
CA CYS A 259 -7.56 11.80 6.43
C CYS A 259 -8.57 11.25 7.43
N GLY A 260 -9.89 11.27 7.12
CA GLY A 260 -10.93 10.76 8.01
C GLY A 260 -11.33 11.69 9.17
N SER A 261 -10.65 12.81 9.38
CA SER A 261 -10.98 13.73 10.47
C SER A 261 -12.37 14.35 10.31
N ASP A 262 -13.07 14.55 11.40
CA ASP A 262 -14.36 15.25 11.50
C ASP A 262 -14.22 16.77 11.73
N LYS A 263 -13.00 17.26 11.93
CA LYS A 263 -12.70 18.70 12.08
C LYS A 263 -12.87 19.43 10.76
N LEU A 264 -14.13 19.66 10.35
CA LEU A 264 -14.46 20.28 9.09
C LEU A 264 -15.07 21.68 9.31
N SER A 265 -14.61 22.67 8.56
CA SER A 265 -15.14 24.04 8.57
C SER A 265 -15.57 24.50 7.18
N TYR A 266 -16.68 25.22 7.09
CA TYR A 266 -17.12 25.85 5.84
C TYR A 266 -16.27 27.07 5.54
N THR A 267 -15.77 27.18 4.31
CA THR A 267 -14.94 28.33 3.87
C THR A 267 -15.78 29.54 3.44
N GLY A 268 -17.08 29.36 3.34
CA GLY A 268 -18.00 30.37 2.76
C GLY A 268 -18.04 30.33 1.22
N ARG A 269 -17.11 29.63 0.56
CA ARG A 269 -17.06 29.52 -0.90
C ARG A 269 -18.06 28.50 -1.43
N THR A 270 -18.42 28.67 -2.70
CA THR A 270 -19.23 27.71 -3.45
C THR A 270 -18.41 27.11 -4.59
N VAL A 271 -18.35 25.79 -4.63
CA VAL A 271 -17.74 25.03 -5.71
C VAL A 271 -18.83 24.75 -6.74
N THR A 272 -18.69 25.26 -7.95
CA THR A 272 -19.59 25.00 -9.07
C THR A 272 -19.09 23.88 -9.94
N THR A 273 -20.01 23.09 -10.48
CA THR A 273 -19.77 22.07 -11.51
C THR A 273 -20.77 22.32 -12.65
N PRO A 274 -20.63 21.67 -13.81
CA PRO A 274 -21.60 21.84 -14.90
C PRO A 274 -23.04 21.60 -14.50
N THR A 275 -23.31 20.80 -13.49
CA THR A 275 -24.67 20.38 -13.08
C THR A 275 -24.98 20.68 -11.61
N GLY A 276 -24.20 21.51 -10.92
CA GLY A 276 -24.46 21.77 -9.51
C GLY A 276 -23.59 22.83 -8.86
N ALA A 277 -23.98 23.21 -7.67
CA ALA A 277 -23.24 24.09 -6.77
C ALA A 277 -23.22 23.50 -5.37
N PHE A 278 -22.05 23.53 -4.71
CA PHE A 278 -21.80 22.85 -3.46
C PHE A 278 -21.01 23.75 -2.51
N SER A 279 -21.19 23.58 -1.21
CA SER A 279 -20.38 24.31 -0.23
C SER A 279 -18.95 23.75 -0.21
N GLU A 280 -17.97 24.65 -0.20
CA GLU A 280 -16.58 24.28 0.05
C GLU A 280 -16.35 24.10 1.54
N VAL A 281 -15.57 23.07 1.88
CA VAL A 281 -15.23 22.70 3.26
C VAL A 281 -13.73 22.47 3.34
N GLN A 282 -13.09 22.99 4.39
CA GLN A 282 -11.69 22.78 4.70
C GLN A 282 -11.55 21.85 5.91
N CYS A 283 -10.63 20.91 5.84
CA CYS A 283 -10.26 20.08 6.97
C CYS A 283 -9.27 20.80 7.87
N GLY A 284 -9.57 20.91 9.16
CA GLY A 284 -8.68 21.51 10.17
C GLY A 284 -7.46 20.65 10.50
N GLU A 285 -7.48 19.35 10.17
CA GLU A 285 -6.37 18.43 10.46
C GLU A 285 -5.33 18.41 9.35
N CYS A 286 -5.75 18.16 8.09
CA CYS A 286 -4.82 18.01 6.96
C CYS A 286 -4.85 19.17 5.96
N GLY A 287 -5.68 20.18 6.19
CA GLY A 287 -5.83 21.36 5.32
C GLY A 287 -6.58 21.10 3.99
N SER A 288 -7.02 19.87 3.73
CA SER A 288 -7.64 19.48 2.46
C SER A 288 -8.93 20.25 2.19
N LEU A 289 -9.04 20.86 1.01
CA LEU A 289 -10.25 21.49 0.52
C LEU A 289 -11.12 20.45 -0.20
N GLN A 290 -12.40 20.46 0.12
CA GLN A 290 -13.40 19.50 -0.37
C GLN A 290 -14.71 20.21 -0.61
N ARG A 291 -15.66 19.55 -1.26
CA ARG A 291 -17.04 20.03 -1.39
C ARG A 291 -18.02 19.06 -0.73
N THR A 292 -19.12 19.59 -0.25
CA THR A 292 -20.26 18.77 0.21
C THR A 292 -20.86 17.96 -0.94
N LYS A 293 -21.59 16.90 -0.62
CA LYS A 293 -22.42 16.17 -1.61
C LYS A 293 -23.78 16.84 -1.83
N THR A 294 -24.27 17.63 -0.86
CA THR A 294 -25.56 18.32 -0.95
C THR A 294 -25.45 19.46 -1.95
N ASN A 295 -26.28 19.40 -2.99
CA ASN A 295 -26.35 20.43 -4.01
C ASN A 295 -27.16 21.63 -3.47
N LYS A 296 -26.62 22.84 -3.62
CA LYS A 296 -27.25 24.09 -3.22
C LYS A 296 -28.31 24.57 -4.19
N LEU A 297 -28.29 24.09 -5.44
CA LEU A 297 -29.27 24.45 -6.45
C LEU A 297 -30.58 23.70 -6.22
N SER A 298 -31.71 24.38 -6.44
CA SER A 298 -33.05 23.78 -6.41
C SER A 298 -33.18 22.67 -7.48
N LYS A 299 -34.20 21.82 -7.33
CA LYS A 299 -34.48 20.73 -8.28
C LYS A 299 -34.80 21.33 -9.67
N GLU A 300 -35.56 22.41 -9.73
CA GLU A 300 -35.94 23.12 -10.94
C GLU A 300 -34.70 23.72 -11.64
N LYS A 301 -33.84 24.40 -10.86
CA LYS A 301 -32.60 24.97 -11.41
C LYS A 301 -31.69 23.89 -11.98
N ARG A 302 -31.54 22.72 -11.32
CA ARG A 302 -30.75 21.61 -11.85
C ARG A 302 -31.32 21.03 -13.14
N ALA A 303 -32.67 20.96 -13.24
CA ALA A 303 -33.33 20.49 -14.44
C ALA A 303 -33.14 21.42 -15.65
N SER A 304 -32.92 22.72 -15.42
CA SER A 304 -32.66 23.71 -16.48
C SER A 304 -31.21 23.72 -16.97
N LEU A 305 -30.30 22.99 -16.33
CA LEU A 305 -28.88 22.96 -16.73
C LEU A 305 -28.63 21.93 -17.83
N MET A 306 -27.86 22.33 -18.83
CA MET A 306 -27.38 21.44 -19.89
C MET A 306 -26.00 20.90 -19.51
N ALA A 307 -25.76 19.65 -19.79
CA ALA A 307 -24.44 19.00 -19.66
C ALA A 307 -23.92 18.58 -21.03
N ALA A 308 -22.62 18.58 -21.20
CA ALA A 308 -22.02 18.01 -22.39
C ALA A 308 -22.34 16.48 -22.46
N PRO A 309 -22.58 15.93 -23.66
CA PRO A 309 -22.72 14.49 -23.82
C PRO A 309 -21.47 13.79 -23.29
N LYS A 310 -21.63 12.63 -22.64
CA LYS A 310 -20.47 11.82 -22.27
C LYS A 310 -19.72 11.44 -23.54
N ALA A 311 -18.41 11.71 -23.56
CA ALA A 311 -17.57 11.17 -24.63
C ALA A 311 -17.74 9.64 -24.63
N ALA A 312 -17.92 9.07 -25.81
CA ALA A 312 -17.87 7.62 -25.97
C ALA A 312 -16.53 7.13 -25.47
N SER A 313 -16.55 6.25 -24.49
CA SER A 313 -15.35 5.62 -23.90
C SER A 313 -14.78 4.55 -24.83
#